data_1847bf7f6803577793c3fde35fad79f2
#
_entry.id   1847bf7f6803577793c3fde35fad79f2
#
_cell.length_a   1.000
_cell.length_b   1.000
_cell.length_c   1.000
_cell.angle_alpha   90.00
_cell.angle_beta   90.00
_cell.angle_gamma   90.00
#
_symmetry.space_group_name_H-M   'P 1'
#
loop_
_entity.id
_entity.type
_entity.pdbx_description
1 polymer ?
#
loop_
_entity_poly.entity_id
_entity_poly.type
_entity_poly.pdbx_seq_one_letter_code
_entity_poly.pdbx_strand_id
1 'polypeptide(L)'
;NYQGGILAANRLFDAGCRNIAIFNPPTKENIPAYSREKAFMKCCENKKISGRVVYTDRLAPLSEEFGNNILELLKKNSDLDGIFATSDVMAANIIRACKKMGKRVPEDISIVGFDDTWISTLTYPSITTIHQPVQEMCEYAIEAIIKKVKSEKVPSQVVFPVELIDRESTGKVK
;
A
#
# COMPACT_ATOMS: atom_id res chain seq x y z
N ASN A 1 -4.44 -1.45 9.74
CA ASN A 1 -3.63 -2.26 8.82
C ASN A 1 -4.46 -3.33 8.10
N TYR A 2 -5.14 -4.23 8.81
CA TYR A 2 -5.94 -5.30 8.17
C TYR A 2 -7.02 -4.72 7.24
N GLN A 3 -7.81 -3.75 7.72
CA GLN A 3 -8.83 -3.07 6.92
C GLN A 3 -8.24 -2.39 5.67
N GLY A 4 -7.05 -1.79 5.77
CA GLY A 4 -6.39 -1.16 4.63
C GLY A 4 -6.03 -2.16 3.52
N GLY A 5 -5.59 -3.37 3.88
CA GLY A 5 -5.37 -4.44 2.90
C GLY A 5 -6.64 -4.86 2.17
N ILE A 6 -7.79 -4.90 2.88
CA ILE A 6 -9.10 -5.18 2.27
C ILE A 6 -9.51 -4.05 1.31
N LEU A 7 -9.38 -2.78 1.74
CA LEU A 7 -9.74 -1.62 0.93
C LEU A 7 -8.93 -1.57 -0.37
N ALA A 8 -7.60 -1.79 -0.28
CA ALA A 8 -6.72 -1.81 -1.43
C ALA A 8 -7.08 -2.92 -2.43
N ALA A 9 -7.32 -4.15 -1.95
CA ALA A 9 -7.72 -5.26 -2.80
C ALA A 9 -9.08 -5.02 -3.47
N ASN A 10 -10.06 -4.48 -2.73
CA ASN A 10 -11.37 -4.13 -3.28
C ASN A 10 -11.24 -3.05 -4.36
N ARG A 11 -10.45 -2.00 -4.12
CA ARG A 11 -10.27 -0.93 -5.10
C ARG A 11 -9.67 -1.42 -6.41
N LEU A 12 -8.67 -2.28 -6.35
CA LEU A 12 -8.08 -2.90 -7.54
C LEU A 12 -9.10 -3.79 -8.27
N PHE A 13 -9.85 -4.61 -7.53
CA PHE A 13 -10.90 -5.45 -8.11
C PHE A 13 -11.97 -4.61 -8.83
N ASP A 14 -12.43 -3.52 -8.20
CA ASP A 14 -13.45 -2.63 -8.74
C ASP A 14 -12.93 -1.83 -9.96
N ALA A 15 -11.60 -1.60 -10.02
CA ALA A 15 -10.92 -1.08 -11.20
C ALA A 15 -10.87 -2.05 -12.38
N GLY A 16 -11.30 -3.30 -12.19
CA GLY A 16 -11.28 -4.34 -13.22
C GLY A 16 -10.05 -5.24 -13.19
N CYS A 17 -9.11 -5.03 -12.27
CA CYS A 17 -7.91 -5.86 -12.15
C CYS A 17 -8.26 -7.31 -11.75
N ARG A 18 -7.54 -8.25 -12.35
CA ARG A 18 -7.74 -9.70 -12.10
C ARG A 18 -6.45 -10.44 -11.75
N ASN A 19 -5.30 -9.82 -12.02
CA ASN A 19 -3.98 -10.37 -11.75
C ASN A 19 -3.20 -9.36 -10.92
N ILE A 20 -3.41 -9.41 -9.59
CA ILE A 20 -2.94 -8.37 -8.69
C ILE A 20 -1.86 -8.85 -7.74
N ALA A 21 -1.00 -7.95 -7.31
CA ALA A 21 0.02 -8.24 -6.32
C ALA A 21 0.07 -7.20 -5.19
N ILE A 22 0.47 -7.65 -4.01
CA ILE A 22 0.96 -6.75 -2.97
C ILE A 22 2.49 -6.74 -3.01
N PHE A 23 3.06 -5.53 -3.16
CA PHE A 23 4.51 -5.30 -3.03
C PHE A 23 4.81 -4.93 -1.58
N ASN A 24 5.68 -5.72 -0.94
CA ASN A 24 5.92 -5.64 0.50
C ASN A 24 7.40 -5.95 0.81
N PRO A 25 8.05 -5.28 1.76
CA PRO A 25 9.30 -5.80 2.28
C PRO A 25 9.06 -7.13 3.01
N PRO A 26 10.05 -8.03 3.10
CA PRO A 26 9.90 -9.29 3.85
C PRO A 26 9.41 -9.03 5.27
N THR A 27 8.27 -9.63 5.65
CA THR A 27 7.58 -9.37 6.90
C THR A 27 7.57 -10.58 7.83
N LYS A 28 7.33 -10.33 9.14
CA LYS A 28 7.06 -11.33 10.16
C LYS A 28 5.68 -11.06 10.75
N GLU A 29 5.07 -12.05 11.40
CA GLU A 29 3.69 -12.03 11.90
C GLU A 29 3.30 -10.79 12.75
N ASN A 30 4.24 -10.23 13.48
CA ASN A 30 4.00 -9.10 14.39
C ASN A 30 4.23 -7.71 13.75
N ILE A 31 4.46 -7.65 12.44
CA ILE A 31 4.70 -6.38 11.75
C ILE A 31 3.40 -5.91 11.07
N PRO A 32 3.05 -4.61 11.15
CA PRO A 32 1.84 -4.05 10.53
C PRO A 32 1.67 -4.41 9.05
N ALA A 33 2.75 -4.45 8.29
CA ALA A 33 2.76 -4.81 6.88
C ALA A 33 2.30 -6.27 6.63
N TYR A 34 2.55 -7.20 7.55
CA TYR A 34 2.03 -8.57 7.47
C TYR A 34 0.50 -8.62 7.57
N SER A 35 -0.09 -7.78 8.42
CA SER A 35 -1.56 -7.69 8.51
C SER A 35 -2.19 -7.17 7.22
N ARG A 36 -1.53 -6.23 6.51
CA ARG A 36 -1.95 -5.75 5.18
C ARG A 36 -1.91 -6.87 4.15
N GLU A 37 -0.79 -7.61 4.11
CA GLU A 37 -0.56 -8.75 3.23
C GLU A 37 -1.62 -9.85 3.42
N LYS A 38 -1.81 -10.29 4.67
CA LYS A 38 -2.80 -11.32 5.01
C LYS A 38 -4.21 -10.93 4.59
N ALA A 39 -4.60 -9.68 4.82
CA ALA A 39 -5.93 -9.18 4.46
C ALA A 39 -6.11 -9.09 2.94
N PHE A 40 -5.10 -8.59 2.23
CA PHE A 40 -5.08 -8.51 0.78
C PHE A 40 -5.24 -9.89 0.13
N MET A 41 -4.41 -10.85 0.53
CA MET A 41 -4.45 -12.22 0.00
C MET A 41 -5.79 -12.91 0.26
N LYS A 42 -6.33 -12.78 1.49
CA LYS A 42 -7.65 -13.32 1.82
C LYS A 42 -8.77 -12.70 0.99
N CYS A 43 -8.66 -11.39 0.66
CA CYS A 43 -9.62 -10.73 -0.21
C CYS A 43 -9.54 -11.29 -1.65
N CYS A 44 -8.34 -11.56 -2.17
CA CYS A 44 -8.13 -12.18 -3.48
C CYS A 44 -8.77 -13.57 -3.54
N GLU A 45 -8.56 -14.41 -2.53
CA GLU A 45 -9.17 -15.74 -2.42
C GLU A 45 -10.69 -15.66 -2.45
N ASN A 46 -11.29 -14.79 -1.63
CA ASN A 46 -12.74 -14.62 -1.55
C ASN A 46 -13.36 -14.15 -2.88
N LYS A 47 -12.65 -13.32 -3.62
CA LYS A 47 -13.08 -12.78 -4.93
C LYS A 47 -12.70 -13.71 -6.10
N LYS A 48 -11.97 -14.79 -5.85
CA LYS A 48 -11.47 -15.74 -6.86
C LYS A 48 -10.66 -15.07 -7.96
N ILE A 49 -9.80 -14.11 -7.59
CA ILE A 49 -8.87 -13.45 -8.50
C ILE A 49 -7.44 -13.89 -8.20
N SER A 50 -6.55 -13.78 -9.20
CA SER A 50 -5.14 -14.09 -9.02
C SER A 50 -4.49 -13.05 -8.13
N GLY A 51 -4.02 -13.45 -6.96
CA GLY A 51 -3.32 -12.61 -6.01
C GLY A 51 -1.96 -13.21 -5.65
N ARG A 52 -0.93 -12.37 -5.53
CA ARG A 52 0.40 -12.80 -5.08
C ARG A 52 1.11 -11.76 -4.22
N VAL A 53 2.08 -12.23 -3.44
CA VAL A 53 3.00 -11.36 -2.70
C VAL A 53 4.30 -11.25 -3.48
N VAL A 54 4.78 -10.02 -3.67
CA VAL A 54 6.09 -9.74 -4.26
C VAL A 54 6.93 -9.06 -3.19
N TYR A 55 7.95 -9.75 -2.71
CA TYR A 55 8.85 -9.19 -1.71
C TYR A 55 9.93 -8.34 -2.35
N THR A 56 10.07 -7.11 -1.83
CA THR A 56 11.15 -6.18 -2.21
C THR A 56 12.37 -6.41 -1.34
N ASP A 57 13.54 -6.02 -1.82
CA ASP A 57 14.72 -5.99 -0.97
C ASP A 57 14.59 -4.93 0.13
N ARG A 58 15.29 -5.14 1.26
CA ARG A 58 15.36 -4.20 2.39
C ARG A 58 16.37 -3.09 2.09
N LEU A 59 16.07 -2.28 1.09
CA LEU A 59 16.86 -1.14 0.67
C LEU A 59 16.23 0.16 1.15
N ALA A 60 17.01 1.22 1.18
CA ALA A 60 16.48 2.56 1.49
C ALA A 60 15.47 2.98 0.41
N PRO A 61 14.20 3.29 0.76
CA PRO A 61 13.13 3.50 -0.22
C PRO A 61 13.37 4.64 -1.22
N LEU A 62 14.28 5.56 -0.89
CA LEU A 62 14.67 6.69 -1.76
C LEU A 62 15.98 6.44 -2.51
N SER A 63 16.60 5.27 -2.38
CA SER A 63 17.83 4.95 -3.08
C SER A 63 17.58 4.55 -4.54
N GLU A 64 18.61 4.70 -5.37
CA GLU A 64 18.56 4.24 -6.75
C GLU A 64 18.48 2.70 -6.83
N GLU A 65 19.15 2.02 -5.92
CA GLU A 65 19.11 0.56 -5.79
C GLU A 65 17.69 0.05 -5.55
N PHE A 66 16.91 0.72 -4.68
CA PHE A 66 15.51 0.37 -4.47
C PHE A 66 14.69 0.54 -5.74
N GLY A 67 14.88 1.65 -6.46
CA GLY A 67 14.21 1.88 -7.75
C GLY A 67 14.55 0.83 -8.80
N ASN A 68 15.80 0.36 -8.86
CA ASN A 68 16.24 -0.71 -9.74
C ASN A 68 15.67 -2.07 -9.33
N ASN A 69 15.64 -2.38 -8.03
CA ASN A 69 14.98 -3.59 -7.50
C ASN A 69 13.50 -3.64 -7.90
N ILE A 70 12.75 -2.55 -7.73
CA ILE A 70 11.33 -2.46 -8.15
C ILE A 70 11.20 -2.72 -9.67
N LEU A 71 12.06 -2.12 -10.50
CA LEU A 71 12.03 -2.33 -11.95
C LEU A 71 12.22 -3.80 -12.33
N GLU A 72 13.19 -4.48 -11.72
CA GLU A 72 13.44 -5.90 -11.98
C GLU A 72 12.29 -6.79 -11.49
N LEU A 73 11.68 -6.47 -10.35
CA LEU A 73 10.51 -7.19 -9.84
C LEU A 73 9.31 -7.03 -10.78
N LEU A 74 9.08 -5.83 -11.33
CA LEU A 74 8.02 -5.59 -12.30
C LEU A 74 8.24 -6.32 -13.63
N LYS A 75 9.49 -6.39 -14.13
CA LYS A 75 9.81 -7.17 -15.33
C LYS A 75 9.50 -8.66 -15.14
N LYS A 76 9.83 -9.23 -13.97
CA LYS A 76 9.52 -10.61 -13.61
C LYS A 76 8.04 -10.89 -13.42
N ASN A 77 7.23 -9.86 -13.19
CA ASN A 77 5.79 -9.91 -12.95
C ASN A 77 5.05 -9.02 -13.97
N SER A 78 5.43 -9.12 -15.25
CA SER A 78 4.91 -8.25 -16.31
C SER A 78 3.43 -8.47 -16.65
N ASP A 79 2.84 -9.55 -16.17
CA ASP A 79 1.45 -9.99 -16.29
C ASP A 79 0.50 -9.29 -15.29
N LEU A 80 1.02 -8.51 -14.34
CA LEU A 80 0.19 -7.79 -13.37
C LEU A 80 -0.59 -6.65 -14.04
N ASP A 81 -1.86 -6.53 -13.62
CA ASP A 81 -2.78 -5.44 -13.97
C ASP A 81 -3.16 -4.56 -12.76
N GLY A 82 -2.75 -4.97 -11.55
CA GLY A 82 -2.96 -4.19 -10.34
C GLY A 82 -1.92 -4.44 -9.26
N ILE A 83 -1.49 -3.37 -8.57
CA ILE A 83 -0.50 -3.45 -7.49
C ILE A 83 -0.97 -2.67 -6.27
N PHE A 84 -0.93 -3.32 -5.11
CA PHE A 84 -0.96 -2.66 -3.82
C PHE A 84 0.46 -2.51 -3.30
N ALA A 85 0.94 -1.28 -3.21
CA ALA A 85 2.23 -0.93 -2.60
C ALA A 85 2.01 -0.59 -1.12
N THR A 86 2.79 -1.20 -0.23
CA THR A 86 2.60 -1.01 1.21
C THR A 86 3.10 0.33 1.77
N SER A 87 3.48 1.27 0.91
CA SER A 87 3.69 2.69 1.20
C SER A 87 3.57 3.55 -0.05
N ASP A 88 3.31 4.85 0.09
CA ASP A 88 3.27 5.79 -1.05
C ASP A 88 4.63 5.96 -1.72
N VAL A 89 5.72 5.89 -0.95
CA VAL A 89 7.09 5.93 -1.52
C VAL A 89 7.33 4.73 -2.44
N MET A 90 6.88 3.56 -2.03
CA MET A 90 6.96 2.36 -2.88
C MET A 90 6.06 2.52 -4.11
N ALA A 91 4.83 3.01 -3.97
CA ALA A 91 3.93 3.27 -5.07
C ALA A 91 4.54 4.24 -6.10
N ALA A 92 5.17 5.32 -5.65
CA ALA A 92 5.87 6.27 -6.51
C ALA A 92 7.01 5.61 -7.30
N ASN A 93 7.80 4.73 -6.67
CA ASN A 93 8.85 3.96 -7.35
C ASN A 93 8.26 2.98 -8.38
N ILE A 94 7.12 2.36 -8.08
CA ILE A 94 6.41 1.47 -9.02
C ILE A 94 5.91 2.28 -10.22
N ILE A 95 5.29 3.45 -10.04
CA ILE A 95 4.86 4.35 -11.13
C ILE A 95 6.05 4.73 -12.02
N ARG A 96 7.17 5.13 -11.40
CA ARG A 96 8.40 5.45 -12.13
C ARG A 96 8.93 4.27 -12.94
N ALA A 97 8.87 3.06 -12.40
CA ALA A 97 9.31 1.85 -13.08
C ALA A 97 8.35 1.47 -14.21
N CYS A 98 7.03 1.59 -14.03
CA CYS A 98 6.03 1.43 -15.08
C CYS A 98 6.32 2.36 -16.27
N LYS A 99 6.59 3.64 -15.99
CA LYS A 99 6.98 4.60 -17.04
C LYS A 99 8.23 4.18 -17.79
N LYS A 100 9.26 3.68 -17.11
CA LYS A 100 10.49 3.13 -17.77
C LYS A 100 10.19 1.90 -18.65
N MET A 101 9.16 1.13 -18.32
CA MET A 101 8.71 -0.04 -19.09
C MET A 101 7.69 0.31 -20.19
N GLY A 102 7.31 1.58 -20.35
CA GLY A 102 6.27 2.00 -21.30
C GLY A 102 4.84 1.62 -20.88
N LYS A 103 4.64 1.15 -19.64
CA LYS A 103 3.30 0.88 -19.10
C LYS A 103 2.64 2.16 -18.58
N ARG A 104 1.38 2.35 -18.92
CA ARG A 104 0.56 3.50 -18.48
C ARG A 104 -0.16 3.16 -17.17
N VAL A 105 -0.17 4.12 -16.28
CA VAL A 105 -0.93 4.07 -15.03
C VAL A 105 -2.01 5.14 -15.14
N PRO A 106 -3.29 4.80 -15.02
CA PRO A 106 -3.86 3.52 -14.59
C PRO A 106 -4.24 2.54 -15.74
N GLU A 107 -4.10 2.89 -17.03
CA GLU A 107 -4.73 2.20 -18.16
C GLU A 107 -4.23 0.76 -18.37
N ASP A 108 -2.93 0.51 -18.15
CA ASP A 108 -2.31 -0.81 -18.31
C ASP A 108 -2.10 -1.51 -16.96
N ILE A 109 -2.03 -0.74 -15.86
CA ILE A 109 -1.85 -1.24 -14.49
C ILE A 109 -2.33 -0.21 -13.48
N SER A 110 -3.22 -0.61 -12.57
CA SER A 110 -3.69 0.22 -11.46
C SER A 110 -2.80 0.08 -10.24
N ILE A 111 -2.57 1.18 -9.50
CA ILE A 111 -1.69 1.21 -8.34
C ILE A 111 -2.41 1.84 -7.15
N VAL A 112 -2.37 1.15 -6.00
CA VAL A 112 -2.83 1.67 -4.70
C VAL A 112 -1.63 1.78 -3.77
N GLY A 113 -1.47 2.92 -3.11
CA GLY A 113 -0.48 3.20 -2.06
C GLY A 113 -1.02 2.98 -0.65
N PHE A 114 -0.23 3.40 0.33
CA PHE A 114 -0.59 3.38 1.75
C PHE A 114 0.15 4.52 2.46
N ASP A 115 -0.46 5.11 3.46
CA ASP A 115 -0.08 6.17 4.40
C ASP A 115 -0.71 7.54 4.10
N ASP A 116 -1.05 7.86 2.84
CA ASP A 116 -1.53 9.17 2.38
C ASP A 116 -0.55 10.30 2.71
N THR A 117 0.71 10.09 2.39
CA THR A 117 1.76 11.09 2.55
C THR A 117 1.71 12.13 1.42
N TRP A 118 2.42 13.26 1.60
CA TRP A 118 2.53 14.30 0.57
C TRP A 118 3.01 13.79 -0.80
N ILE A 119 3.77 12.68 -0.84
CA ILE A 119 4.23 12.05 -2.08
C ILE A 119 3.03 11.62 -2.94
N SER A 120 1.95 11.15 -2.32
CA SER A 120 0.77 10.65 -3.05
C SER A 120 0.12 11.71 -3.94
N THR A 121 0.28 12.99 -3.61
CA THR A 121 -0.25 14.12 -4.38
C THR A 121 0.74 14.72 -5.37
N LEU A 122 2.04 14.47 -5.20
CA LEU A 122 3.08 15.05 -6.06
C LEU A 122 3.51 14.16 -7.24
N THR A 123 3.08 12.90 -7.25
CA THR A 123 3.32 12.02 -8.40
C THR A 123 2.36 12.32 -9.55
N TYR A 124 2.74 11.91 -10.76
CA TYR A 124 1.86 11.90 -11.91
C TYR A 124 1.88 10.51 -12.57
N PRO A 125 0.74 9.79 -12.55
CA PRO A 125 -0.53 10.15 -11.89
C PRO A 125 -0.40 10.25 -10.37
N SER A 126 -1.32 11.01 -9.73
CA SER A 126 -1.45 11.08 -8.27
C SER A 126 -1.94 9.75 -7.71
N ILE A 127 -1.43 9.35 -6.53
CA ILE A 127 -1.61 8.00 -6.00
C ILE A 127 -2.93 7.87 -5.22
N THR A 128 -3.81 6.98 -5.66
CA THR A 128 -4.88 6.40 -4.84
C THR A 128 -4.22 5.66 -3.68
N THR A 129 -4.59 5.98 -2.44
CA THR A 129 -3.89 5.47 -1.26
C THR A 129 -4.82 5.22 -0.09
N ILE A 130 -4.33 4.46 0.89
CA ILE A 130 -5.03 4.26 2.16
C ILE A 130 -4.52 5.29 3.17
N HIS A 131 -5.41 6.20 3.56
CA HIS A 131 -5.14 7.21 4.58
C HIS A 131 -5.10 6.59 5.97
N GLN A 132 -4.08 6.93 6.75
CA GLN A 132 -4.00 6.70 8.19
C GLN A 132 -4.17 8.04 8.91
N PRO A 133 -5.02 8.16 9.95
CA PRO A 133 -5.20 9.39 10.71
C PRO A 133 -4.00 9.62 11.67
N VAL A 134 -2.84 9.88 11.10
CA VAL A 134 -1.56 9.95 11.83
C VAL A 134 -1.58 11.06 12.88
N GLN A 135 -2.22 12.19 12.58
CA GLN A 135 -2.34 13.29 13.55
C GLN A 135 -3.09 12.84 14.80
N GLU A 136 -4.28 12.25 14.64
CA GLU A 136 -5.11 11.73 15.75
C GLU A 136 -4.39 10.63 16.53
N MET A 137 -3.66 9.76 15.82
CA MET A 137 -2.83 8.73 16.45
C MET A 137 -1.73 9.33 17.32
N CYS A 138 -1.05 10.39 16.84
CA CYS A 138 -0.02 11.09 17.60
C CYS A 138 -0.60 11.83 18.81
N GLU A 139 -1.70 12.55 18.65
CA GLU A 139 -2.40 13.25 19.74
C GLU A 139 -2.79 12.26 20.83
N TYR A 140 -3.44 11.16 20.46
CA TYR A 140 -3.79 10.11 21.40
C TYR A 140 -2.57 9.49 22.09
N ALA A 141 -1.49 9.24 21.38
CA ALA A 141 -0.28 8.67 21.96
C ALA A 141 0.34 9.59 23.03
N ILE A 142 0.37 10.90 22.76
CA ILE A 142 0.85 11.91 23.75
C ILE A 142 -0.05 11.91 24.99
N GLU A 143 -1.37 11.96 24.81
CA GLU A 143 -2.31 11.90 25.92
C GLU A 143 -2.16 10.62 26.76
N ALA A 144 -2.00 9.48 26.09
CA ALA A 144 -1.82 8.20 26.74
C ALA A 144 -0.52 8.16 27.58
N ILE A 145 0.56 8.75 27.11
CA ILE A 145 1.82 8.89 27.85
C ILE A 145 1.60 9.76 29.09
N ILE A 146 0.96 10.92 28.94
CA ILE A 146 0.68 11.85 30.06
C ILE A 146 -0.15 11.15 31.13
N LYS A 147 -1.21 10.43 30.74
CA LYS A 147 -2.06 9.64 31.66
C LYS A 147 -1.26 8.57 32.40
N LYS A 148 -0.38 7.85 31.68
CA LYS A 148 0.50 6.83 32.29
C LYS A 148 1.45 7.42 33.31
N VAL A 149 2.06 8.59 33.03
CA VAL A 149 2.93 9.30 33.99
C VAL A 149 2.15 9.67 35.28
N LYS A 150 0.88 10.01 35.15
CA LYS A 150 -0.02 10.30 36.28
C LYS A 150 -0.57 9.04 36.95
N SER A 151 -0.13 7.83 36.58
CA SER A 151 -0.65 6.55 37.06
C SER A 151 -2.14 6.31 36.78
N GLU A 152 -2.67 6.99 35.75
CA GLU A 152 -4.04 6.79 35.28
C GLU A 152 -4.14 5.55 34.36
N LYS A 153 -5.33 4.96 34.27
CA LYS A 153 -5.59 3.82 33.39
C LYS A 153 -5.64 4.28 31.95
N VAL A 154 -4.91 3.57 31.09
CA VAL A 154 -4.92 3.75 29.63
C VAL A 154 -5.27 2.42 28.97
N PRO A 155 -6.14 2.38 27.94
CA PRO A 155 -6.40 1.18 27.16
C PRO A 155 -5.10 0.55 26.63
N SER A 156 -5.03 -0.78 26.66
CA SER A 156 -3.87 -1.51 26.16
C SER A 156 -3.77 -1.48 24.64
N GLN A 157 -4.89 -1.23 23.96
CA GLN A 157 -4.99 -1.15 22.51
C GLN A 157 -6.07 -0.17 22.08
N VAL A 158 -5.74 0.64 21.08
CA VAL A 158 -6.70 1.51 20.38
C VAL A 158 -6.51 1.31 18.87
N VAL A 159 -7.61 1.22 18.13
CA VAL A 159 -7.61 1.04 16.68
C VAL A 159 -8.24 2.27 16.04
N PHE A 160 -7.50 2.94 15.19
CA PHE A 160 -7.98 4.05 14.38
C PHE A 160 -8.47 3.53 13.02
N PRO A 161 -9.60 4.06 12.50
CA PRO A 161 -10.08 3.71 11.17
C PRO A 161 -9.10 4.19 10.10
N VAL A 162 -9.14 3.53 8.95
CA VAL A 162 -8.41 3.94 7.75
C VAL A 162 -9.40 4.16 6.62
N GLU A 163 -9.07 5.02 5.68
CA GLU A 163 -9.92 5.40 4.55
C GLU A 163 -9.21 5.22 3.23
N LEU A 164 -9.95 4.92 2.18
CA LEU A 164 -9.45 4.96 0.81
C LEU A 164 -9.58 6.37 0.27
N ILE A 165 -8.49 6.95 -0.18
CA ILE A 165 -8.46 8.22 -0.89
C ILE A 165 -8.24 7.94 -2.37
N ASP A 166 -9.30 8.08 -3.16
CA ASP A 166 -9.27 7.87 -4.61
C ASP A 166 -8.56 9.02 -5.31
N ARG A 167 -7.60 8.68 -6.21
CA ARG A 167 -6.89 9.61 -7.08
C ARG A 167 -6.71 8.97 -8.48
N GLU A 168 -5.70 9.42 -9.22
CA GLU A 168 -5.54 9.09 -10.64
C GLU A 168 -4.87 7.73 -10.91
N SER A 169 -4.15 7.13 -9.95
CA SER A 169 -3.38 5.90 -10.17
C SER A 169 -4.22 4.62 -10.24
N THR A 170 -5.55 4.72 -10.06
CA THR A 170 -6.49 3.62 -10.26
C THR A 170 -7.61 4.03 -11.21
N GLY A 171 -7.95 3.17 -12.15
CA GLY A 171 -8.99 3.38 -13.16
C GLY A 171 -9.45 2.06 -13.75
N LYS A 172 -10.29 2.09 -14.78
CA LYS A 172 -10.62 0.87 -15.51
C LYS A 172 -9.41 0.44 -16.33
N VAL A 173 -8.86 -0.72 -15.99
CA VAL A 173 -7.84 -1.39 -16.80
C VAL A 173 -8.51 -1.96 -18.06
N LYS A 174 -7.90 -1.71 -19.22
CA LYS A 174 -8.40 -2.15 -20.54
C LYS A 174 -7.95 -3.56 -20.86
#